data_ffbdd2e5fbdf2499eefa6ad63885ef46
#
_entry.id   ffbdd2e5fbdf2499eefa6ad63885ef46
#
_cell.length_a   1.000
_cell.length_b   1.000
_cell.length_c   1.000
_cell.angle_alpha   90.00
_cell.angle_beta   90.00
_cell.angle_gamma   90.00
#
_symmetry.space_group_name_H-M   'P 1'
#
loop_
_entity.id
_entity.type
_entity.pdbx_description
1 polymer ?
#
loop_
_entity_poly.entity_id
_entity_poly.type
_entity_poly.pdbx_seq_one_letter_code
_entity_poly.pdbx_strand_id
1 'polypeptide(L)'
;KNHATLDVLINNAGVFKTADTVTPDGLDVRFAVNAIAPYLLTQRLLPLLGTSGRVVNLSSAAQSSVNPQALTGQVSLSSDGAAYAQSKLALTMWSRSLALALKDNGPAVIAVNPGSMLGSKMVKEAFGVAGGDIRIGAEILTRAALTDEFAAASGQYFDNDSGQFASPHPDALDPQKSQKVVQVIETILTEINPI
;
A
#
# COMPACT_ATOMS: atom_id res chain seq x y z
N LYS A 1 -16.53 -8.37 -20.13
CA LYS A 1 -16.35 -7.20 -21.03
C LYS A 1 -14.90 -6.75 -20.84
N ASN A 2 -14.14 -6.71 -21.95
CA ASN A 2 -12.77 -6.21 -21.91
C ASN A 2 -12.83 -4.67 -21.90
N HIS A 3 -12.31 -4.04 -20.84
CA HIS A 3 -12.09 -2.61 -20.79
C HIS A 3 -10.74 -2.31 -21.43
N ALA A 4 -10.68 -1.31 -22.32
CA ALA A 4 -9.45 -0.91 -22.99
C ALA A 4 -8.59 0.01 -22.13
N THR A 5 -9.20 0.70 -21.17
CA THR A 5 -8.56 1.68 -20.28
C THR A 5 -9.08 1.56 -18.87
N LEU A 6 -8.26 2.01 -17.92
CA LEU A 6 -8.58 2.14 -16.50
C LEU A 6 -8.15 3.55 -16.06
N ASP A 7 -9.06 4.33 -15.49
CA ASP A 7 -8.75 5.69 -15.04
C ASP A 7 -8.15 5.70 -13.63
N VAL A 8 -8.68 4.85 -12.74
CA VAL A 8 -8.26 4.81 -11.32
C VAL A 8 -8.19 3.38 -10.82
N LEU A 9 -7.09 3.06 -10.13
CA LEU A 9 -6.93 1.87 -9.31
C LEU A 9 -6.83 2.27 -7.84
N ILE A 10 -7.73 1.79 -6.99
CA ILE A 10 -7.67 1.99 -5.54
C ILE A 10 -7.35 0.64 -4.87
N ASN A 11 -6.14 0.51 -4.37
CA ASN A 11 -5.70 -0.64 -3.58
C ASN A 11 -6.14 -0.45 -2.13
N ASN A 12 -7.42 -0.76 -1.86
CA ASN A 12 -8.07 -0.57 -0.56
C ASN A 12 -8.01 -1.82 0.34
N ALA A 13 -7.92 -3.01 -0.25
CA ALA A 13 -7.89 -4.24 0.52
C ALA A 13 -6.75 -4.22 1.55
N GLY A 14 -7.04 -4.65 2.77
CA GLY A 14 -6.04 -4.67 3.84
C GLY A 14 -6.49 -5.51 5.03
N VAL A 15 -5.52 -6.11 5.71
CA VAL A 15 -5.74 -6.94 6.91
C VAL A 15 -4.79 -6.50 8.02
N PHE A 16 -5.26 -6.59 9.26
CA PHE A 16 -4.47 -6.35 10.47
C PHE A 16 -4.37 -7.63 11.28
N LYS A 17 -5.49 -8.15 11.75
CA LYS A 17 -5.61 -9.37 12.54
C LYS A 17 -6.38 -10.41 11.75
N THR A 18 -5.86 -11.63 11.70
CA THR A 18 -6.47 -12.77 11.02
C THR A 18 -6.28 -14.02 11.86
N ALA A 19 -7.16 -15.03 11.70
CA ALA A 19 -7.03 -16.31 12.37
C ALA A 19 -5.76 -17.04 11.86
N ASP A 20 -5.60 -17.10 10.55
CA ASP A 20 -4.42 -17.66 9.91
C ASP A 20 -3.48 -16.51 9.53
N THR A 21 -2.29 -16.50 10.10
CA THR A 21 -1.31 -15.41 9.90
C THR A 21 -0.30 -15.70 8.79
N VAL A 22 -0.28 -16.91 8.25
CA VAL A 22 0.64 -17.35 7.19
C VAL A 22 -0.15 -17.89 6.02
N THR A 23 0.21 -17.49 4.81
CA THR A 23 -0.38 -17.98 3.57
C THR A 23 0.13 -19.39 3.24
N PRO A 24 -0.52 -20.14 2.33
CA PRO A 24 0.00 -21.42 1.83
C PRO A 24 1.42 -21.32 1.26
N ASP A 25 1.80 -20.17 0.72
CA ASP A 25 3.13 -19.89 0.18
C ASP A 25 4.17 -19.52 1.26
N GLY A 26 3.80 -19.58 2.55
CA GLY A 26 4.70 -19.29 3.67
C GLY A 26 4.88 -17.79 4.01
N LEU A 27 4.13 -16.90 3.39
CA LEU A 27 4.22 -15.46 3.65
C LEU A 27 3.32 -15.05 4.82
N ASP A 28 3.75 -14.03 5.58
CA ASP A 28 2.84 -13.36 6.50
C ASP A 28 1.69 -12.70 5.71
N VAL A 29 0.46 -12.97 6.11
CA VAL A 29 -0.74 -12.53 5.40
C VAL A 29 -0.83 -11.00 5.28
N ARG A 30 -0.25 -10.23 6.23
CA ARG A 30 -0.22 -8.77 6.16
C ARG A 30 0.69 -8.29 5.03
N PHE A 31 1.85 -8.91 4.83
CA PHE A 31 2.67 -8.59 3.66
C PHE A 31 2.02 -9.03 2.35
N ALA A 32 1.45 -10.23 2.33
CA ALA A 32 0.78 -10.75 1.14
C ALA A 32 -0.35 -9.83 0.67
N VAL A 33 -1.27 -9.45 1.57
CA VAL A 33 -2.47 -8.67 1.24
C VAL A 33 -2.19 -7.17 1.16
N ASN A 34 -1.41 -6.61 2.10
CA ASN A 34 -1.25 -5.16 2.20
C ASN A 34 -0.15 -4.60 1.28
N ALA A 35 0.82 -5.42 0.85
CA ALA A 35 1.98 -4.94 0.09
C ALA A 35 2.19 -5.69 -1.23
N ILE A 36 2.22 -7.03 -1.22
CA ILE A 36 2.61 -7.83 -2.40
C ILE A 36 1.48 -7.88 -3.43
N ALA A 37 0.25 -8.21 -3.00
CA ALA A 37 -0.90 -8.28 -3.90
C ALA A 37 -1.20 -6.93 -4.60
N PRO A 38 -1.23 -5.78 -3.89
CA PRO A 38 -1.42 -4.49 -4.56
C PRO A 38 -0.25 -4.12 -5.49
N TYR A 39 0.99 -4.53 -5.18
CA TYR A 39 2.11 -4.37 -6.12
C TYR A 39 1.85 -5.15 -7.40
N LEU A 40 1.57 -6.46 -7.31
CA LEU A 40 1.29 -7.31 -8.46
C LEU A 40 0.11 -6.78 -9.28
N LEU A 41 -0.99 -6.42 -8.61
CA LEU A 41 -2.18 -5.89 -9.27
C LEU A 41 -1.86 -4.59 -10.03
N THR A 42 -1.11 -3.70 -9.39
CA THR A 42 -0.68 -2.44 -10.03
C THR A 42 0.17 -2.71 -11.26
N GLN A 43 1.18 -3.58 -11.17
CA GLN A 43 2.05 -3.94 -12.30
C GLN A 43 1.27 -4.55 -13.47
N ARG A 44 0.29 -5.43 -13.17
CA ARG A 44 -0.53 -6.08 -14.20
C ARG A 44 -1.53 -5.12 -14.88
N LEU A 45 -2.00 -4.11 -14.17
CA LEU A 45 -2.96 -3.12 -14.67
C LEU A 45 -2.29 -1.85 -15.23
N LEU A 46 -0.99 -1.66 -14.98
CA LEU A 46 -0.25 -0.48 -15.43
C LEU A 46 -0.41 -0.19 -16.94
N PRO A 47 -0.41 -1.20 -17.85
CA PRO A 47 -0.63 -0.96 -19.27
C PRO A 47 -2.01 -0.40 -19.64
N LEU A 48 -3.00 -0.51 -18.73
CA LEU A 48 -4.35 0.03 -18.92
C LEU A 48 -4.50 1.43 -18.34
N LEU A 49 -3.57 1.85 -17.48
CA LEU A 49 -3.55 3.16 -16.83
C LEU A 49 -2.71 4.11 -17.70
N GLY A 50 -3.36 5.11 -18.28
CA GLY A 50 -2.66 6.16 -19.03
C GLY A 50 -1.94 7.16 -18.13
N THR A 51 -1.30 8.16 -18.73
CA THR A 51 -0.59 9.24 -18.00
C THR A 51 -1.51 10.11 -17.14
N SER A 52 -2.80 10.15 -17.45
CA SER A 52 -3.83 10.81 -16.63
C SER A 52 -4.43 9.87 -15.56
N GLY A 53 -4.07 8.60 -15.56
CA GLY A 53 -4.55 7.60 -14.62
C GLY A 53 -4.01 7.81 -13.21
N ARG A 54 -4.61 7.12 -12.24
CA ARG A 54 -4.21 7.18 -10.82
C ARG A 54 -4.16 5.82 -10.17
N VAL A 55 -3.15 5.62 -9.34
CA VAL A 55 -3.06 4.49 -8.40
C VAL A 55 -3.06 5.08 -6.98
N VAL A 56 -4.09 4.76 -6.23
CA VAL A 56 -4.25 5.18 -4.83
C VAL A 56 -4.04 3.97 -3.93
N ASN A 57 -2.94 3.98 -3.19
CA ASN A 57 -2.56 2.89 -2.29
C ASN A 57 -2.90 3.25 -0.85
N LEU A 58 -3.77 2.46 -0.19
CA LEU A 58 -4.11 2.68 1.21
C LEU A 58 -2.97 2.25 2.12
N SER A 59 -2.18 3.26 2.52
CA SER A 59 -1.15 3.15 3.54
C SER A 59 -1.77 3.26 4.96
N SER A 60 -1.00 3.74 5.90
CA SER A 60 -1.39 3.96 7.30
C SER A 60 -0.43 4.95 7.94
N ALA A 61 -0.84 5.57 9.04
CA ALA A 61 0.07 6.27 9.95
C ALA A 61 1.00 5.29 10.70
N ALA A 62 0.55 4.05 10.91
CA ALA A 62 1.37 2.99 11.49
C ALA A 62 2.35 2.43 10.45
N GLN A 63 3.61 2.88 10.53
CA GLN A 63 4.71 2.43 9.67
C GLN A 63 5.94 2.11 10.53
N SER A 64 6.66 1.05 10.18
CA SER A 64 7.95 0.68 10.81
C SER A 64 8.88 0.01 9.79
N SER A 65 10.19 0.12 10.02
CA SER A 65 11.24 -0.41 9.12
C SER A 65 10.98 -1.86 8.71
N VAL A 66 11.03 -2.12 7.41
CA VAL A 66 10.76 -3.44 6.85
C VAL A 66 11.94 -4.38 7.09
N ASN A 67 11.70 -5.53 7.70
CA ASN A 67 12.66 -6.62 7.75
C ASN A 67 12.50 -7.49 6.49
N PRO A 68 13.51 -7.55 5.60
CA PRO A 68 13.44 -8.35 4.38
C PRO A 68 13.20 -9.85 4.63
N GLN A 69 13.72 -10.41 5.72
CA GLN A 69 13.50 -11.80 6.08
C GLN A 69 12.05 -12.07 6.53
N ALA A 70 11.42 -11.09 7.17
CA ALA A 70 10.00 -11.18 7.51
C ALA A 70 9.12 -11.04 6.26
N LEU A 71 9.49 -10.16 5.33
CA LEU A 71 8.80 -9.99 4.05
C LEU A 71 8.82 -11.28 3.21
N THR A 72 9.91 -12.05 3.25
CA THR A 72 10.03 -13.36 2.58
C THR A 72 9.44 -14.54 3.37
N GLY A 73 8.91 -14.30 4.57
CA GLY A 73 8.38 -15.37 5.43
C GLY A 73 9.44 -16.20 6.17
N GLN A 74 10.74 -15.87 6.04
CA GLN A 74 11.83 -16.60 6.70
C GLN A 74 11.85 -16.42 8.23
N VAL A 75 11.32 -15.30 8.73
CA VAL A 75 11.16 -15.01 10.16
C VAL A 75 9.77 -14.47 10.44
N SER A 76 9.21 -14.85 11.58
CA SER A 76 7.94 -14.31 12.06
C SER A 76 8.18 -13.04 12.87
N LEU A 77 7.27 -12.07 12.74
CA LEU A 77 7.29 -10.86 13.55
C LEU A 77 6.60 -11.08 14.89
N SER A 78 7.01 -10.29 15.88
CA SER A 78 6.62 -10.46 17.29
C SER A 78 5.14 -10.16 17.58
N SER A 79 4.44 -9.45 16.69
CA SER A 79 3.04 -9.06 16.88
C SER A 79 2.35 -8.71 15.57
N ASP A 80 1.00 -8.79 15.58
CA ASP A 80 0.16 -8.32 14.47
C ASP A 80 0.45 -6.86 14.12
N GLY A 81 0.65 -6.01 15.12
CA GLY A 81 0.97 -4.58 14.93
C GLY A 81 2.30 -4.36 14.21
N ALA A 82 3.33 -5.13 14.56
CA ALA A 82 4.63 -5.05 13.88
C ALA A 82 4.52 -5.49 12.43
N ALA A 83 3.85 -6.60 12.15
CA ALA A 83 3.65 -7.09 10.78
C ALA A 83 2.80 -6.13 9.93
N TYR A 84 1.74 -5.58 10.50
CA TYR A 84 0.92 -4.57 9.85
C TYR A 84 1.73 -3.31 9.51
N ALA A 85 2.43 -2.73 10.50
CA ALA A 85 3.19 -1.51 10.31
C ALA A 85 4.29 -1.67 9.24
N GLN A 86 5.00 -2.80 9.23
CA GLN A 86 6.00 -3.10 8.21
C GLN A 86 5.36 -3.30 6.82
N SER A 87 4.19 -3.96 6.74
CA SER A 87 3.49 -4.14 5.47
C SER A 87 3.01 -2.81 4.88
N LYS A 88 2.55 -1.88 5.72
CA LYS A 88 2.13 -0.54 5.29
C LYS A 88 3.31 0.35 4.88
N LEU A 89 4.46 0.19 5.54
CA LEU A 89 5.68 0.84 5.04
C LEU A 89 6.14 0.23 3.71
N ALA A 90 6.14 -1.09 3.55
CA ALA A 90 6.50 -1.72 2.28
C ALA A 90 5.64 -1.22 1.11
N LEU A 91 4.32 -1.08 1.34
CA LEU A 91 3.40 -0.47 0.37
C LEU A 91 3.81 0.97 0.02
N THR A 92 4.12 1.79 1.01
CA THR A 92 4.52 3.20 0.82
C THR A 92 5.85 3.30 0.07
N MET A 93 6.81 2.44 0.40
CA MET A 93 8.13 2.38 -0.24
C MET A 93 8.03 2.07 -1.73
N TRP A 94 7.32 0.99 -2.10
CA TRP A 94 7.20 0.64 -3.51
C TRP A 94 6.30 1.63 -4.28
N SER A 95 5.29 2.21 -3.65
CA SER A 95 4.45 3.25 -4.27
C SER A 95 5.29 4.43 -4.73
N ARG A 96 6.15 4.93 -3.84
CA ARG A 96 7.08 6.02 -4.16
C ARG A 96 8.11 5.61 -5.20
N SER A 97 8.69 4.41 -5.07
CA SER A 97 9.67 3.89 -6.03
C SER A 97 9.09 3.80 -7.44
N LEU A 98 7.88 3.27 -7.57
CA LEU A 98 7.17 3.17 -8.85
C LEU A 98 6.86 4.56 -9.43
N ALA A 99 6.36 5.49 -8.61
CA ALA A 99 6.09 6.86 -9.04
C ALA A 99 7.34 7.54 -9.61
N LEU A 100 8.48 7.41 -8.93
CA LEU A 100 9.76 7.98 -9.36
C LEU A 100 10.29 7.31 -10.64
N ALA A 101 10.02 6.03 -10.84
CA ALA A 101 10.40 5.32 -12.06
C ALA A 101 9.53 5.72 -13.27
N LEU A 102 8.23 5.89 -13.06
CA LEU A 102 7.29 6.27 -14.12
C LEU A 102 7.45 7.73 -14.54
N LYS A 103 7.74 8.63 -13.61
CA LYS A 103 7.78 10.09 -13.85
C LYS A 103 6.49 10.54 -14.56
N ASP A 104 6.65 11.22 -15.71
CA ASP A 104 5.54 11.74 -16.52
C ASP A 104 5.01 10.70 -17.54
N ASN A 105 5.53 9.48 -17.54
CA ASN A 105 5.21 8.44 -18.53
C ASN A 105 4.19 7.40 -18.02
N GLY A 106 3.53 7.65 -16.90
CA GLY A 106 2.55 6.74 -16.32
C GLY A 106 1.55 7.44 -15.40
N PRO A 107 0.68 6.66 -14.74
CA PRO A 107 -0.29 7.22 -13.80
C PRO A 107 0.39 7.86 -12.59
N ALA A 108 -0.30 8.79 -11.94
CA ALA A 108 0.09 9.25 -10.63
C ALA A 108 -0.08 8.11 -9.60
N VAL A 109 0.97 7.81 -8.81
CA VAL A 109 0.95 6.77 -7.78
C VAL A 109 1.09 7.45 -6.41
N ILE A 110 0.06 7.35 -5.57
CA ILE A 110 -0.03 8.05 -4.30
C ILE A 110 -0.29 7.05 -3.17
N ALA A 111 0.44 7.20 -2.05
CA ALA A 111 0.16 6.49 -0.82
C ALA A 111 -0.68 7.38 0.12
N VAL A 112 -1.79 6.86 0.67
CA VAL A 112 -2.72 7.62 1.50
C VAL A 112 -2.94 6.91 2.83
N ASN A 113 -2.68 7.59 3.95
CA ASN A 113 -3.28 7.22 5.23
C ASN A 113 -4.73 7.76 5.25
N PRO A 114 -5.76 6.90 5.24
CA PRO A 114 -7.15 7.37 5.15
C PRO A 114 -7.68 7.99 6.45
N GLY A 115 -6.92 7.88 7.53
CA GLY A 115 -7.26 8.32 8.88
C GLY A 115 -7.16 7.17 9.88
N SER A 116 -6.70 7.51 11.08
CA SER A 116 -6.51 6.57 12.18
C SER A 116 -7.85 6.18 12.82
N MET A 117 -7.95 4.93 13.26
CA MET A 117 -9.07 4.42 14.07
C MET A 117 -10.46 4.67 13.46
N LEU A 118 -10.58 4.65 12.11
CA LEU A 118 -11.87 4.73 11.42
C LEU A 118 -12.76 3.52 11.77
N GLY A 119 -14.08 3.71 11.82
CA GLY A 119 -15.09 2.70 12.20
C GLY A 119 -15.22 1.54 11.21
N SER A 120 -14.11 0.91 10.88
CA SER A 120 -14.02 -0.25 9.99
C SER A 120 -14.12 -1.56 10.77
N LYS A 121 -14.44 -2.64 10.06
CA LYS A 121 -14.39 -4.00 10.61
C LYS A 121 -13.00 -4.30 11.19
N MET A 122 -11.94 -3.89 10.51
CA MET A 122 -10.56 -4.07 10.96
C MET A 122 -10.32 -3.44 12.34
N VAL A 123 -10.73 -2.20 12.56
CA VAL A 123 -10.55 -1.50 13.84
C VAL A 123 -11.36 -2.16 14.95
N LYS A 124 -12.60 -2.55 14.65
CA LYS A 124 -13.45 -3.25 15.62
C LYS A 124 -12.86 -4.59 16.04
N GLU A 125 -12.33 -5.38 15.11
CA GLU A 125 -11.75 -6.70 15.38
C GLU A 125 -10.37 -6.61 16.06
N ALA A 126 -9.56 -5.62 15.67
CA ALA A 126 -8.21 -5.47 16.21
C ALA A 126 -8.19 -4.84 17.61
N PHE A 127 -9.05 -3.83 17.85
CA PHE A 127 -8.99 -2.98 19.03
C PHE A 127 -10.24 -3.03 19.92
N GLY A 128 -11.32 -3.68 19.46
CA GLY A 128 -12.57 -3.80 20.23
C GLY A 128 -13.35 -2.49 20.38
N VAL A 129 -13.07 -1.48 19.55
CA VAL A 129 -13.72 -0.15 19.60
C VAL A 129 -14.55 0.10 18.35
N ALA A 130 -15.54 1.01 18.45
CA ALA A 130 -16.39 1.36 17.31
C ALA A 130 -15.63 2.12 16.21
N GLY A 131 -14.60 2.88 16.61
CA GLY A 131 -13.85 3.75 15.71
C GLY A 131 -14.62 5.03 15.33
N GLY A 132 -13.95 5.90 14.57
CA GLY A 132 -14.48 7.16 14.04
C GLY A 132 -15.35 6.96 12.79
N ASP A 133 -15.82 8.07 12.23
CA ASP A 133 -16.67 8.04 11.02
C ASP A 133 -15.91 7.51 9.81
N ILE A 134 -16.35 6.36 9.29
CA ILE A 134 -15.74 5.71 8.11
C ILE A 134 -15.84 6.58 6.83
N ARG A 135 -16.80 7.53 6.78
CA ARG A 135 -16.95 8.44 5.63
C ARG A 135 -15.74 9.33 5.43
N ILE A 136 -15.01 9.69 6.50
CA ILE A 136 -13.76 10.45 6.44
C ILE A 136 -12.75 9.74 5.53
N GLY A 137 -12.61 8.43 5.68
CA GLY A 137 -11.75 7.63 4.82
C GLY A 137 -12.26 7.54 3.38
N ALA A 138 -13.57 7.40 3.17
CA ALA A 138 -14.15 7.36 1.84
C ALA A 138 -13.99 8.70 1.10
N GLU A 139 -14.16 9.82 1.79
CA GLU A 139 -13.99 11.16 1.24
C GLU A 139 -12.56 11.41 0.76
N ILE A 140 -11.55 11.07 1.57
CA ILE A 140 -10.16 11.26 1.13
C ILE A 140 -9.80 10.37 -0.06
N LEU A 141 -10.32 9.14 -0.12
CA LEU A 141 -10.09 8.28 -1.29
C LEU A 141 -10.76 8.82 -2.55
N THR A 142 -11.95 9.40 -2.41
CA THR A 142 -12.63 10.07 -3.52
C THR A 142 -11.84 11.29 -4.00
N ARG A 143 -11.33 12.11 -3.08
CA ARG A 143 -10.44 13.23 -3.41
C ARG A 143 -9.18 12.73 -4.12
N ALA A 144 -8.49 11.74 -3.57
CA ALA A 144 -7.28 11.18 -4.15
C ALA A 144 -7.51 10.62 -5.55
N ALA A 145 -8.69 10.05 -5.81
CA ALA A 145 -9.05 9.50 -7.10
C ALA A 145 -9.39 10.58 -8.15
N LEU A 146 -10.05 11.69 -7.77
CA LEU A 146 -10.77 12.54 -8.72
C LEU A 146 -10.30 14.01 -8.79
N THR A 147 -9.56 14.51 -7.79
CA THR A 147 -9.19 15.94 -7.78
C THR A 147 -7.83 16.22 -8.41
N ASP A 148 -7.65 17.42 -8.93
CA ASP A 148 -6.41 17.90 -9.55
C ASP A 148 -5.26 18.01 -8.54
N GLU A 149 -5.57 18.28 -7.27
CA GLU A 149 -4.61 18.29 -6.16
C GLU A 149 -3.77 17.01 -6.11
N PHE A 150 -4.41 15.86 -6.31
CA PHE A 150 -3.74 14.56 -6.29
C PHE A 150 -3.18 14.14 -7.65
N ALA A 151 -3.61 14.76 -8.75
CA ALA A 151 -3.05 14.50 -10.07
C ALA A 151 -1.54 14.81 -10.14
N ALA A 152 -1.12 15.89 -9.47
CA ALA A 152 0.27 16.33 -9.41
C ALA A 152 1.06 15.72 -8.23
N ALA A 153 0.45 14.83 -7.43
CA ALA A 153 1.02 14.31 -6.19
C ALA A 153 1.70 12.94 -6.32
N SER A 154 2.12 12.56 -7.54
CA SER A 154 2.79 11.26 -7.76
C SER A 154 4.04 11.13 -6.90
N GLY A 155 4.15 10.01 -6.17
CA GLY A 155 5.26 9.72 -5.26
C GLY A 155 5.15 10.38 -3.88
N GLN A 156 4.07 11.10 -3.60
CA GLN A 156 3.81 11.71 -2.29
C GLN A 156 3.01 10.77 -1.37
N TYR A 157 3.08 11.07 -0.09
CA TYR A 157 2.28 10.46 0.96
C TYR A 157 1.31 11.50 1.51
N PHE A 158 0.02 11.16 1.56
CA PHE A 158 -1.01 11.99 2.16
C PHE A 158 -1.41 11.42 3.52
N ASP A 159 -1.33 12.24 4.55
CA ASP A 159 -1.75 11.90 5.90
C ASP A 159 -3.08 12.57 6.23
N ASN A 160 -4.17 11.81 6.23
CA ASN A 160 -5.51 12.36 6.50
C ASN A 160 -5.74 12.68 7.98
N ASP A 161 -4.91 12.20 8.91
CA ASP A 161 -4.98 12.62 10.32
C ASP A 161 -4.55 14.09 10.47
N SER A 162 -3.57 14.52 9.68
CA SER A 162 -3.13 15.92 9.60
C SER A 162 -3.79 16.72 8.47
N GLY A 163 -4.51 16.04 7.55
CA GLY A 163 -5.21 16.65 6.44
C GLY A 163 -4.31 17.21 5.32
N GLN A 164 -3.07 16.73 5.19
CA GLN A 164 -2.09 17.28 4.27
C GLN A 164 -1.11 16.24 3.73
N PHE A 165 -0.39 16.60 2.65
CA PHE A 165 0.79 15.87 2.23
C PHE A 165 1.87 15.99 3.31
N ALA A 166 2.43 14.85 3.70
CA ALA A 166 3.40 14.73 4.77
C ALA A 166 4.61 13.88 4.36
N SER A 167 5.69 13.97 5.11
CA SER A 167 6.81 13.05 4.94
C SER A 167 6.39 11.66 5.41
N PRO A 168 6.57 10.61 4.59
CA PRO A 168 6.39 9.24 5.04
C PRO A 168 7.51 8.84 6.01
N HIS A 169 7.48 7.59 6.49
CA HIS A 169 8.59 7.04 7.27
C HIS A 169 9.95 7.26 6.56
N PRO A 170 11.04 7.61 7.28
CA PRO A 170 12.33 7.91 6.66
C PRO A 170 12.86 6.85 5.70
N ASP A 171 12.61 5.57 5.96
CA ASP A 171 13.02 4.48 5.06
C ASP A 171 12.35 4.57 3.68
N ALA A 172 11.15 5.14 3.57
CA ALA A 172 10.51 5.35 2.28
C ALA A 172 11.15 6.49 1.46
N LEU A 173 11.94 7.33 2.11
CA LEU A 173 12.72 8.39 1.47
C LEU A 173 14.10 7.90 1.04
N ASP A 174 14.53 6.73 1.51
CA ASP A 174 15.80 6.09 1.13
C ASP A 174 15.61 5.24 -0.14
N PRO A 175 16.21 5.63 -1.29
CA PRO A 175 16.04 4.90 -2.54
C PRO A 175 16.60 3.47 -2.47
N GLN A 176 17.69 3.24 -1.74
CA GLN A 176 18.32 1.92 -1.65
C GLN A 176 17.45 0.95 -0.86
N LYS A 177 16.87 1.40 0.26
CA LYS A 177 15.92 0.61 1.05
C LYS A 177 14.66 0.30 0.24
N SER A 178 14.09 1.31 -0.44
CA SER A 178 12.91 1.14 -1.27
C SER A 178 13.16 0.17 -2.42
N GLN A 179 14.29 0.27 -3.11
CA GLN A 179 14.68 -0.65 -4.17
C GLN A 179 14.85 -2.08 -3.64
N LYS A 180 15.44 -2.23 -2.44
CA LYS A 180 15.57 -3.56 -1.81
C LYS A 180 14.21 -4.21 -1.54
N VAL A 181 13.24 -3.45 -1.03
CA VAL A 181 11.86 -3.96 -0.82
C VAL A 181 11.23 -4.38 -2.14
N VAL A 182 11.35 -3.57 -3.19
CA VAL A 182 10.84 -3.93 -4.53
C VAL A 182 11.47 -5.21 -5.05
N GLN A 183 12.80 -5.34 -5.00
CA GLN A 183 13.51 -6.55 -5.43
C GLN A 183 13.04 -7.81 -4.69
N VAL A 184 12.84 -7.70 -3.37
CA VAL A 184 12.35 -8.83 -2.57
C VAL A 184 10.92 -9.21 -3.00
N ILE A 185 10.04 -8.25 -3.20
CA ILE A 185 8.67 -8.51 -3.69
C ILE A 185 8.70 -9.19 -5.08
N GLU A 186 9.52 -8.70 -6.00
CA GLU A 186 9.66 -9.29 -7.35
C GLU A 186 10.20 -10.72 -7.30
N THR A 187 11.17 -11.00 -6.43
CA THR A 187 11.68 -12.35 -6.20
C THR A 187 10.57 -13.29 -5.70
N ILE A 188 9.82 -12.87 -4.68
CA ILE A 188 8.67 -13.65 -4.15
C ILE A 188 7.66 -13.95 -5.27
N LEU A 189 7.31 -12.95 -6.07
CA LEU A 189 6.33 -13.11 -7.15
C LEU A 189 6.81 -14.07 -8.24
N THR A 190 8.11 -14.08 -8.52
CA THR A 190 8.71 -15.03 -9.48
C THR A 190 8.69 -16.47 -8.94
N GLU A 191 8.90 -16.65 -7.65
CA GLU A 191 8.89 -17.98 -7.00
C GLU A 191 7.47 -18.56 -6.90
N ILE A 192 6.46 -17.70 -6.59
CA ILE A 192 5.06 -18.16 -6.42
C ILE A 192 4.39 -18.40 -7.79
N ASN A 193 4.70 -17.61 -8.81
CA ASN A 193 4.18 -17.74 -10.17
C ASN A 193 5.33 -17.92 -11.16
N PRO A 194 6.00 -19.08 -11.20
CA PRO A 194 6.96 -19.35 -12.24
C PRO A 194 6.25 -19.33 -13.60
N ILE A 195 6.62 -18.37 -14.45
CA ILE A 195 6.13 -18.23 -15.83
C ILE A 195 6.68 -19.38 -16.68
#